data_bb88cd39f6837599575d8fa051c4e9ee
#
_entry.id   bb88cd39f6837599575d8fa051c4e9ee
#
_cell.length_a   1.000
_cell.length_b   1.000
_cell.length_c   1.000
_cell.angle_alpha   90.00
_cell.angle_beta   90.00
_cell.angle_gamma   90.00
#
_symmetry.space_group_name_H-M   'P 1'
#
loop_
_entity.id
_entity.type
_entity.pdbx_description
1 polymer ?
#
loop_
_entity_poly.entity_id
_entity_poly.type
_entity_poly.pdbx_seq_one_letter_code
_entity_poly.pdbx_strand_id
1 'polypeptide(L)'
;MTSSLVGSEMCIRDRSVTENTTLATMEEFTSGIFINKSKEKEVSEKYVKELATKTPNCEQLVVNLSGGNQQKVVIAKWLTRDSEILIFDEPTRGIDVGAKNEIYKLMNRLAAEGKSIIMISSEMTEVLRMSDRIIVMCEGKITGNIDISEATQEHIMNHATRNIN
;
A
#
# COMPACT_ATOMS: atom_id res chain seq x y z
N MET A 1 9.15 11.91 12.95
CA MET A 1 8.63 12.64 11.77
C MET A 1 7.49 11.84 11.15
N THR A 2 6.29 12.08 11.62
CA THR A 2 5.06 11.33 11.27
C THR A 2 4.03 12.23 10.57
N SER A 3 4.45 13.33 9.98
CA SER A 3 3.52 14.38 9.52
C SER A 3 2.96 14.20 8.11
N SER A 4 3.53 13.29 7.30
CA SER A 4 3.08 13.08 5.92
C SER A 4 1.86 12.15 5.83
N LEU A 5 1.75 11.18 6.74
CA LEU A 5 0.65 10.22 6.76
C LEU A 5 -0.59 10.77 7.48
N VAL A 6 -0.43 11.63 8.49
CA VAL A 6 -1.55 12.17 9.29
C VAL A 6 -2.51 12.99 8.45
N GLY A 7 -2.03 13.79 7.52
CA GLY A 7 -2.89 14.57 6.61
C GLY A 7 -3.65 13.71 5.60
N SER A 8 -3.01 12.65 5.07
CA SER A 8 -3.65 11.74 4.12
C SER A 8 -4.64 10.80 4.79
N GLU A 9 -4.38 10.35 6.01
CA GLU A 9 -5.29 9.49 6.78
C GLU A 9 -6.57 10.21 7.17
N MET A 10 -6.53 11.48 7.59
CA MET A 10 -7.74 12.25 7.86
C MET A 10 -8.60 12.41 6.61
N CYS A 11 -8.01 12.74 5.47
CA CYS A 11 -8.77 12.87 4.20
C CYS A 11 -9.39 11.56 3.70
N ILE A 12 -8.86 10.41 4.10
CA ILE A 12 -9.36 9.09 3.70
C ILE A 12 -10.53 8.66 4.60
N ARG A 13 -10.43 8.91 5.90
CA ARG A 13 -11.35 8.41 6.92
C ARG A 13 -12.76 8.94 6.80
N ASP A 14 -12.91 10.21 6.40
CA ASP A 14 -14.21 10.91 6.34
C ASP A 14 -15.00 10.63 5.07
N ARG A 15 -14.42 9.83 4.14
CA ARG A 15 -15.05 9.46 2.87
C ARG A 15 -15.48 8.00 2.89
N SER A 16 -16.43 7.68 1.99
CA SER A 16 -16.87 6.32 1.76
C SER A 16 -15.79 5.48 1.08
N VAL A 17 -15.96 4.16 1.06
CA VAL A 17 -15.11 3.23 0.30
C VAL A 17 -15.12 3.61 -1.18
N THR A 18 -16.29 3.91 -1.76
CA THR A 18 -16.45 4.37 -3.15
C THR A 18 -15.60 5.59 -3.44
N GLU A 19 -15.81 6.68 -2.68
CA GLU A 19 -15.12 7.96 -2.91
C GLU A 19 -13.60 7.83 -2.75
N ASN A 20 -13.12 6.98 -1.84
CA ASN A 20 -11.70 6.74 -1.71
C ASN A 20 -11.14 5.94 -2.87
N THR A 21 -11.82 4.88 -3.31
CA THR A 21 -11.35 3.99 -4.38
C THR A 21 -11.18 4.76 -5.70
N THR A 22 -12.10 5.64 -6.04
CA THR A 22 -12.12 6.37 -7.32
C THR A 22 -11.36 7.69 -7.31
N LEU A 23 -10.94 8.15 -6.12
CA LEU A 23 -10.34 9.49 -5.94
C LEU A 23 -9.10 9.73 -6.82
N ALA A 24 -8.26 8.72 -7.04
CA ALA A 24 -7.02 8.86 -7.80
C ALA A 24 -7.23 8.96 -9.32
N THR A 25 -8.42 8.58 -9.79
CA THR A 25 -8.82 8.57 -11.22
C THR A 25 -10.16 9.26 -11.43
N MET A 26 -10.45 10.28 -10.62
CA MET A 26 -11.74 10.98 -10.64
C MET A 26 -12.12 11.48 -12.04
N GLU A 27 -11.14 11.87 -12.84
CA GLU A 27 -11.31 12.29 -14.23
C GLU A 27 -12.02 11.23 -15.12
N GLU A 28 -11.85 9.94 -14.82
CA GLU A 28 -12.46 8.85 -15.58
C GLU A 28 -13.97 8.67 -15.26
N PHE A 29 -14.38 9.23 -14.14
CA PHE A 29 -15.77 9.15 -13.64
C PHE A 29 -16.54 10.45 -13.84
N THR A 30 -15.92 11.50 -14.38
CA THR A 30 -16.55 12.81 -14.59
C THR A 30 -16.92 13.04 -16.04
N SER A 31 -18.08 13.69 -16.25
CA SER A 31 -18.49 14.21 -17.54
C SER A 31 -18.94 15.67 -17.34
N GLY A 32 -18.07 16.62 -17.71
CA GLY A 32 -18.24 18.03 -17.37
C GLY A 32 -18.21 18.23 -15.85
N ILE A 33 -19.29 18.71 -15.25
CA ILE A 33 -19.41 18.93 -13.81
C ILE A 33 -20.12 17.77 -13.06
N PHE A 34 -20.52 16.73 -13.76
CA PHE A 34 -21.26 15.61 -13.19
C PHE A 34 -20.36 14.38 -13.00
N ILE A 35 -20.54 13.70 -11.86
CA ILE A 35 -19.88 12.44 -11.54
C ILE A 35 -20.82 11.28 -11.86
N ASN A 36 -20.32 10.28 -12.58
CA ASN A 36 -21.06 9.04 -12.86
C ASN A 36 -21.01 8.09 -11.65
N LYS A 37 -21.97 8.28 -10.73
CA LYS A 37 -22.07 7.48 -9.49
C LYS A 37 -22.21 5.98 -9.73
N SER A 38 -22.84 5.56 -10.83
CA SER A 38 -23.01 4.15 -11.16
C SER A 38 -21.67 3.51 -11.51
N LYS A 39 -20.85 4.18 -12.32
CA LYS A 39 -19.50 3.71 -12.70
C LYS A 39 -18.55 3.70 -11.51
N GLU A 40 -18.59 4.72 -10.65
CA GLU A 40 -17.81 4.74 -9.40
C GLU A 40 -18.11 3.53 -8.52
N LYS A 41 -19.41 3.24 -8.34
CA LYS A 41 -19.87 2.12 -7.52
C LYS A 41 -19.42 0.78 -8.10
N GLU A 42 -19.58 0.57 -9.40
CA GLU A 42 -19.16 -0.65 -10.09
C GLU A 42 -17.65 -0.93 -9.90
N VAL A 43 -16.81 0.08 -10.09
CA VAL A 43 -15.37 -0.03 -9.91
C VAL A 43 -15.01 -0.30 -8.44
N SER A 44 -15.69 0.38 -7.49
CA SER A 44 -15.50 0.13 -6.06
C SER A 44 -15.86 -1.29 -5.67
N GLU A 45 -17.01 -1.80 -6.11
CA GLU A 45 -17.44 -3.17 -5.83
C GLU A 45 -16.47 -4.21 -6.40
N LYS A 46 -15.90 -3.95 -7.59
CA LYS A 46 -14.85 -4.76 -8.19
C LYS A 46 -13.64 -4.86 -7.24
N TYR A 47 -13.09 -3.74 -6.79
CA TYR A 47 -11.91 -3.74 -5.93
C TYR A 47 -12.20 -4.25 -4.51
N VAL A 48 -13.37 -4.00 -3.95
CA VAL A 48 -13.81 -4.58 -2.67
C VAL A 48 -13.78 -6.11 -2.73
N LYS A 49 -14.28 -6.68 -3.83
CA LYS A 49 -14.26 -8.13 -4.07
C LYS A 49 -12.85 -8.64 -4.31
N GLU A 50 -12.08 -7.98 -5.18
CA GLU A 50 -10.74 -8.39 -5.58
C GLU A 50 -9.74 -8.39 -4.41
N LEU A 51 -9.82 -7.38 -3.54
CA LEU A 51 -8.99 -7.24 -2.36
C LEU A 51 -9.57 -7.94 -1.13
N ALA A 52 -10.73 -8.58 -1.27
CA ALA A 52 -11.48 -9.18 -0.17
C ALA A 52 -11.64 -8.21 1.02
N THR A 53 -12.02 -6.95 0.73
CA THR A 53 -12.23 -5.92 1.75
C THR A 53 -13.52 -6.21 2.50
N LYS A 54 -13.43 -6.33 3.82
CA LYS A 54 -14.62 -6.58 4.66
C LYS A 54 -15.32 -5.25 4.96
N THR A 55 -16.39 -4.98 4.22
CA THR A 55 -17.27 -3.82 4.38
C THR A 55 -18.74 -4.23 4.18
N PRO A 56 -19.69 -3.65 4.90
CA PRO A 56 -21.12 -3.91 4.68
C PRO A 56 -21.61 -3.49 3.26
N ASN A 57 -21.08 -2.38 2.78
CA ASN A 57 -21.35 -1.82 1.45
C ASN A 57 -20.26 -0.79 1.09
N CYS A 58 -20.25 -0.29 -0.14
CA CYS A 58 -19.28 0.68 -0.60
C CYS A 58 -19.53 2.13 -0.14
N GLU A 59 -20.71 2.43 0.41
CA GLU A 59 -21.05 3.74 1.00
C GLU A 59 -20.56 3.86 2.46
N GLN A 60 -20.07 2.76 3.05
CA GLN A 60 -19.51 2.76 4.41
C GLN A 60 -18.33 3.72 4.49
N LEU A 61 -18.31 4.58 5.52
CA LEU A 61 -17.15 5.44 5.80
C LEU A 61 -15.94 4.59 6.20
N VAL A 62 -14.79 4.91 5.65
CA VAL A 62 -13.55 4.15 5.86
C VAL A 62 -13.12 4.14 7.32
N VAL A 63 -13.41 5.20 8.10
CA VAL A 63 -13.13 5.26 9.55
C VAL A 63 -13.75 4.09 10.34
N ASN A 64 -14.86 3.54 9.87
CA ASN A 64 -15.58 2.44 10.54
C ASN A 64 -15.05 1.05 10.20
N LEU A 65 -14.02 0.96 9.34
CA LEU A 65 -13.38 -0.30 8.96
C LEU A 65 -12.21 -0.60 9.89
N SER A 66 -11.84 -1.88 10.02
CA SER A 66 -10.58 -2.26 10.69
C SER A 66 -9.38 -1.71 9.93
N GLY A 67 -8.24 -1.51 10.60
CA GLY A 67 -7.02 -0.97 10.01
C GLY A 67 -6.58 -1.71 8.73
N GLY A 68 -6.63 -3.03 8.72
CA GLY A 68 -6.31 -3.82 7.54
C GLY A 68 -7.28 -3.60 6.36
N ASN A 69 -8.57 -3.35 6.63
CA ASN A 69 -9.52 -3.02 5.58
C ASN A 69 -9.38 -1.56 5.10
N GLN A 70 -9.03 -0.63 5.99
CA GLN A 70 -8.66 0.73 5.61
C GLN A 70 -7.47 0.72 4.66
N GLN A 71 -6.42 -0.08 4.96
CA GLN A 71 -5.24 -0.24 4.12
C GLN A 71 -5.59 -0.79 2.73
N LYS A 72 -6.50 -1.77 2.66
CA LYS A 72 -6.99 -2.31 1.38
C LYS A 72 -7.71 -1.25 0.53
N VAL A 73 -8.48 -0.35 1.15
CA VAL A 73 -9.11 0.77 0.43
C VAL A 73 -8.07 1.74 -0.12
N VAL A 74 -6.98 2.02 0.64
CA VAL A 74 -5.86 2.83 0.15
C VAL A 74 -5.19 2.16 -1.05
N ILE A 75 -4.97 0.86 -0.99
CA ILE A 75 -4.39 0.10 -2.11
C ILE A 75 -5.33 0.13 -3.32
N ALA A 76 -6.64 -0.12 -3.12
CA ALA A 76 -7.65 -0.02 -4.18
C ALA A 76 -7.58 1.30 -4.93
N LYS A 77 -7.49 2.42 -4.20
CA LYS A 77 -7.34 3.77 -4.76
C LYS A 77 -6.19 3.88 -5.76
N TRP A 78 -5.05 3.27 -5.48
CA TRP A 78 -3.88 3.37 -6.36
C TRP A 78 -3.89 2.32 -7.47
N LEU A 79 -4.55 1.17 -7.26
CA LEU A 79 -4.72 0.17 -8.30
C LEU A 79 -5.66 0.63 -9.42
N THR A 80 -6.59 1.57 -9.16
CA THR A 80 -7.43 2.15 -10.22
C THR A 80 -6.61 2.88 -11.29
N ARG A 81 -5.41 3.36 -10.96
CA ARG A 81 -4.52 4.04 -11.94
C ARG A 81 -3.77 3.08 -12.85
N ASP A 82 -3.89 1.79 -12.65
CA ASP A 82 -3.21 0.74 -13.43
C ASP A 82 -1.70 0.97 -13.63
N SER A 83 -1.03 1.49 -12.59
CA SER A 83 0.41 1.76 -12.62
C SER A 83 1.20 0.46 -12.71
N GLU A 84 2.30 0.46 -13.48
CA GLU A 84 3.21 -0.68 -13.59
C GLU A 84 4.12 -0.82 -12.35
N ILE A 85 4.39 0.30 -11.68
CA ILE A 85 5.24 0.37 -10.48
C ILE A 85 4.39 0.82 -9.30
N LEU A 86 4.40 0.05 -8.22
CA LEU A 86 3.69 0.33 -6.99
C LEU A 86 4.68 0.54 -5.85
N ILE A 87 4.54 1.66 -5.13
CA ILE A 87 5.38 1.97 -3.97
C ILE A 87 4.51 1.84 -2.72
N PHE A 88 4.89 0.93 -1.83
CA PHE A 88 4.26 0.70 -0.54
C PHE A 88 5.17 1.21 0.58
N ASP A 89 4.75 2.28 1.24
CA ASP A 89 5.46 2.86 2.38
C ASP A 89 4.81 2.41 3.69
N GLU A 90 5.52 1.58 4.47
CA GLU A 90 5.06 0.97 5.72
C GLU A 90 3.67 0.30 5.60
N PRO A 91 3.44 -0.61 4.62
CA PRO A 91 2.09 -1.07 4.26
C PRO A 91 1.39 -1.86 5.37
N THR A 92 2.13 -2.34 6.36
CA THR A 92 1.61 -3.19 7.43
C THR A 92 1.72 -2.55 8.81
N ARG A 93 2.10 -1.28 8.87
CA ARG A 93 2.26 -0.59 10.14
C ARG A 93 0.92 -0.38 10.84
N GLY A 94 0.86 -0.80 12.11
CA GLY A 94 -0.33 -0.59 12.95
C GLY A 94 -1.51 -1.52 12.64
N ILE A 95 -1.32 -2.57 11.84
CA ILE A 95 -2.34 -3.58 11.59
C ILE A 95 -1.99 -4.91 12.26
N ASP A 96 -3.00 -5.76 12.50
CA ASP A 96 -2.83 -7.05 13.14
C ASP A 96 -2.14 -8.08 12.21
N VAL A 97 -1.61 -9.16 12.82
CA VAL A 97 -0.83 -10.19 12.11
C VAL A 97 -1.63 -10.87 11.00
N GLY A 98 -2.94 -11.06 11.19
CA GLY A 98 -3.82 -11.65 10.18
C GLY A 98 -3.92 -10.75 8.95
N ALA A 99 -4.16 -9.46 9.18
CA ALA A 99 -4.24 -8.46 8.13
C ALA A 99 -2.89 -8.25 7.42
N LYS A 100 -1.75 -8.29 8.13
CA LYS A 100 -0.41 -8.27 7.51
C LYS A 100 -0.26 -9.37 6.46
N ASN A 101 -0.62 -10.60 6.81
CA ASN A 101 -0.53 -11.72 5.88
C ASN A 101 -1.43 -11.55 4.63
N GLU A 102 -2.59 -10.91 4.77
CA GLU A 102 -3.45 -10.60 3.62
C GLU A 102 -2.79 -9.57 2.69
N ILE A 103 -2.12 -8.55 3.23
CA ILE A 103 -1.37 -7.55 2.44
C ILE A 103 -0.17 -8.22 1.72
N TYR A 104 0.58 -9.10 2.39
CA TYR A 104 1.68 -9.84 1.75
C TYR A 104 1.19 -10.71 0.58
N LYS A 105 0.09 -11.43 0.76
CA LYS A 105 -0.52 -12.22 -0.33
C LYS A 105 -0.95 -11.34 -1.50
N LEU A 106 -1.49 -10.16 -1.21
CA LEU A 106 -1.87 -9.19 -2.22
C LEU A 106 -0.65 -8.71 -3.01
N MET A 107 0.44 -8.29 -2.33
CA MET A 107 1.67 -7.84 -2.98
C MET A 107 2.28 -8.94 -3.87
N ASN A 108 2.36 -10.18 -3.36
CA ASN A 108 2.85 -11.32 -4.14
C ASN A 108 1.99 -11.59 -5.39
N ARG A 109 0.66 -11.46 -5.28
CA ARG A 109 -0.23 -11.61 -6.43
C ARG A 109 0.02 -10.51 -7.46
N LEU A 110 0.12 -9.25 -7.05
CA LEU A 110 0.39 -8.12 -7.95
C LEU A 110 1.75 -8.27 -8.66
N ALA A 111 2.77 -8.76 -7.95
CA ALA A 111 4.06 -9.08 -8.54
C ALA A 111 3.95 -10.21 -9.58
N ALA A 112 3.19 -11.26 -9.28
CA ALA A 112 2.93 -12.36 -10.21
C ALA A 112 2.12 -11.93 -11.45
N GLU A 113 1.31 -10.88 -11.33
CA GLU A 113 0.59 -10.23 -12.43
C GLU A 113 1.48 -9.28 -13.26
N GLY A 114 2.78 -9.18 -12.94
CA GLY A 114 3.77 -8.39 -13.66
C GLY A 114 3.98 -6.96 -13.14
N LYS A 115 3.36 -6.57 -12.02
CA LYS A 115 3.62 -5.28 -11.40
C LYS A 115 4.99 -5.28 -10.69
N SER A 116 5.73 -4.19 -10.80
CA SER A 116 6.96 -3.97 -10.04
C SER A 116 6.61 -3.36 -8.68
N ILE A 117 7.14 -3.94 -7.59
CA ILE A 117 6.84 -3.47 -6.23
C ILE A 117 8.09 -2.94 -5.55
N ILE A 118 7.98 -1.73 -5.01
CA ILE A 118 8.96 -1.16 -4.09
C ILE A 118 8.29 -1.10 -2.71
N MET A 119 8.80 -1.88 -1.77
CA MET A 119 8.31 -1.88 -0.39
C MET A 119 9.32 -1.15 0.50
N ILE A 120 8.86 -0.16 1.26
CA ILE A 120 9.62 0.52 2.30
C ILE A 120 9.09 -0.01 3.63
N SER A 121 9.95 -0.57 4.46
CA SER A 121 9.56 -1.08 5.77
C SER A 121 10.68 -0.92 6.79
N SER A 122 10.32 -0.61 8.03
CA SER A 122 11.20 -0.60 9.19
C SER A 122 11.25 -1.97 9.91
N GLU A 123 10.39 -2.92 9.51
CA GLU A 123 10.34 -4.25 10.09
C GLU A 123 11.29 -5.20 9.33
N MET A 124 12.43 -5.54 9.93
CA MET A 124 13.46 -6.40 9.34
C MET A 124 12.90 -7.76 8.87
N THR A 125 12.01 -8.36 9.65
CA THR A 125 11.39 -9.65 9.30
C THR A 125 10.50 -9.55 8.06
N GLU A 126 9.83 -8.41 7.87
CA GLU A 126 9.03 -8.14 6.69
C GLU A 126 9.92 -7.99 5.45
N VAL A 127 10.97 -7.19 5.56
CA VAL A 127 11.94 -6.97 4.47
C VAL A 127 12.55 -8.29 4.00
N LEU A 128 13.04 -9.12 4.93
CA LEU A 128 13.65 -10.42 4.60
C LEU A 128 12.65 -11.41 3.99
N ARG A 129 11.38 -11.33 4.36
CA ARG A 129 10.35 -12.25 3.89
C ARG A 129 9.80 -11.92 2.51
N MET A 130 9.73 -10.61 2.20
CA MET A 130 8.93 -10.12 1.07
C MET A 130 9.77 -9.62 -0.11
N SER A 131 11.08 -9.46 0.07
CA SER A 131 11.93 -8.85 -0.95
C SER A 131 12.70 -9.91 -1.75
N ASP A 132 12.89 -9.66 -3.04
CA ASP A 132 13.86 -10.37 -3.89
C ASP A 132 15.24 -9.70 -3.82
N ARG A 133 15.25 -8.39 -3.56
CA ARG A 133 16.43 -7.54 -3.46
C ARG A 133 16.20 -6.43 -2.45
N ILE A 134 17.20 -6.12 -1.66
CA ILE A 134 17.14 -5.15 -0.57
C ILE A 134 18.08 -3.98 -0.85
N ILE A 135 17.53 -2.77 -0.86
CA ILE A 135 18.29 -1.53 -0.88
C ILE A 135 18.36 -0.98 0.55
N VAL A 136 19.54 -0.85 1.08
CA VAL A 136 19.75 -0.28 2.43
C VAL A 136 20.14 1.17 2.30
N MET A 137 19.52 2.01 3.09
CA MET A 137 19.80 3.45 3.15
C MET A 137 20.30 3.84 4.54
N CYS A 138 21.32 4.70 4.59
CA CYS A 138 21.81 5.32 5.80
C CYS A 138 22.11 6.81 5.51
N GLU A 139 21.63 7.72 6.35
CA GLU A 139 21.84 9.16 6.24
C GLU A 139 21.55 9.75 4.83
N GLY A 140 20.49 9.26 4.19
CA GLY A 140 20.07 9.71 2.85
C GLY A 140 20.89 9.14 1.68
N LYS A 141 21.82 8.22 1.93
CA LYS A 141 22.64 7.57 0.90
C LYS A 141 22.33 6.06 0.84
N ILE A 142 22.43 5.48 -0.36
CA ILE A 142 22.38 4.03 -0.53
C ILE A 142 23.71 3.46 -0.08
N THR A 143 23.67 2.59 0.93
CA THR A 143 24.85 1.96 1.55
C THR A 143 24.94 0.48 1.24
N GLY A 144 23.83 -0.14 0.80
CA GLY A 144 23.80 -1.55 0.42
C GLY A 144 22.81 -1.83 -0.70
N ASN A 145 23.15 -2.79 -1.55
CA ASN A 145 22.29 -3.40 -2.54
C ASN A 145 22.51 -4.91 -2.46
N ILE A 146 21.61 -5.63 -1.81
CA ILE A 146 21.79 -7.00 -1.33
C ILE A 146 20.75 -7.89 -2.01
N ASP A 147 21.19 -8.96 -2.67
CA ASP A 147 20.29 -10.03 -3.13
C ASP A 147 19.75 -10.80 -1.93
N ILE A 148 18.50 -11.25 -2.01
CA ILE A 148 17.85 -11.94 -0.88
C ILE A 148 18.59 -13.22 -0.48
N SER A 149 19.28 -13.89 -1.41
CA SER A 149 20.08 -15.09 -1.14
C SER A 149 21.26 -14.85 -0.20
N GLU A 150 21.74 -13.59 -0.13
CA GLU A 150 22.85 -13.16 0.72
C GLU A 150 22.40 -12.34 1.93
N ALA A 151 21.11 -12.04 2.01
CA ALA A 151 20.55 -11.15 3.01
C ALA A 151 20.41 -11.84 4.37
N THR A 152 21.09 -11.28 5.37
CA THR A 152 20.90 -11.61 6.78
C THR A 152 20.59 -10.33 7.56
N GLN A 153 20.00 -10.46 8.74
CA GLN A 153 19.76 -9.31 9.61
C GLN A 153 21.06 -8.55 9.90
N GLU A 154 22.13 -9.28 10.20
CA GLU A 154 23.44 -8.70 10.46
C GLU A 154 23.99 -7.95 9.25
N HIS A 155 23.90 -8.56 8.05
CA HIS A 155 24.38 -7.94 6.81
C HIS A 155 23.64 -6.63 6.52
N ILE A 156 22.32 -6.62 6.65
CA ILE A 156 21.50 -5.41 6.47
C ILE A 156 21.84 -4.35 7.51
N MET A 157 21.96 -4.74 8.81
CA MET A 157 22.29 -3.80 9.89
C MET A 157 23.68 -3.18 9.73
N ASN A 158 24.67 -3.94 9.27
CA ASN A 158 26.01 -3.41 8.98
C ASN A 158 25.99 -2.29 7.94
N HIS A 159 25.09 -2.40 6.94
CA HIS A 159 24.89 -1.33 5.96
C HIS A 159 24.05 -0.17 6.51
N ALA A 160 23.05 -0.45 7.34
CA ALA A 160 22.15 0.55 7.90
C ALA A 160 22.84 1.46 8.95
N THR A 161 23.88 0.96 9.62
CA THR A 161 24.61 1.68 10.67
C THR A 161 25.98 2.18 10.22
N ARG A 162 26.31 2.03 8.94
CA ARG A 162 27.63 2.39 8.40
C ARG A 162 27.78 3.90 8.41
N ASN A 163 28.67 4.40 9.28
CA ASN A 163 29.09 5.81 9.24
C ASN A 163 29.73 6.10 7.88
N ILE A 164 29.13 6.97 7.11
CA ILE A 164 29.66 7.44 5.82
C ILE A 164 30.49 8.69 6.16
N ASN A 165 31.79 8.48 6.41
CA ASN A 165 32.77 9.58 6.47
C ASN A 165 33.02 10.14 5.07
#